data_4f1575103a7b4d601cdcc0cdac80da6c
#
_entry.id   4f1575103a7b4d601cdcc0cdac80da6c
#
_cell.length_a   1.000
_cell.length_b   1.000
_cell.length_c   1.000
_cell.angle_alpha   90.00
_cell.angle_beta   90.00
_cell.angle_gamma   90.00
#
_symmetry.space_group_name_H-M   'P 1'
#
loop_
_entity.id
_entity.type
_entity.pdbx_description
1 polymer ?
#
loop_
_entity_poly.entity_id
_entity_poly.type
_entity_poly.pdbx_seq_one_letter_code
_entity_poly.pdbx_strand_id
1 'polypeptide(L)'
;DKVIEIDNLQSAMGIKNVTINEPFFQGHFPGAPVMPGVTIIEALAQTAAVMVGVSLNLVDKNLLIYFMGIDKCKFRRKVVPGDTLKLNVNVLRGKSGGKVWKFSGTAFVVDEVAAEVEFTAVMDLPSEI
;
A
#
# COMPACT_ATOMS: atom_id res chain seq x y z
N ASP A 1 -7.30 3.53 5.82
CA ASP A 1 -8.30 3.49 6.88
C ASP A 1 -8.35 2.15 7.59
N LYS A 2 -8.25 1.05 6.86
CA LYS A 2 -8.22 -0.29 7.46
C LYS A 2 -7.66 -1.31 6.47
N VAL A 3 -7.25 -2.45 7.01
CA VAL A 3 -6.84 -3.61 6.22
C VAL A 3 -7.71 -4.78 6.63
N ILE A 4 -8.26 -5.46 5.64
CA ILE A 4 -9.19 -6.58 5.82
C ILE A 4 -8.71 -7.78 5.00
N GLU A 5 -9.35 -8.93 5.21
CA GLU A 5 -9.11 -10.13 4.42
C GLU A 5 -7.63 -10.52 4.37
N ILE A 6 -6.98 -10.47 5.53
CA ILE A 6 -5.57 -10.89 5.62
C ILE A 6 -5.49 -12.41 5.53
N ASP A 7 -4.88 -12.88 4.44
CA ASP A 7 -4.51 -14.28 4.28
C ASP A 7 -3.02 -14.39 4.63
N ASN A 8 -2.72 -15.13 5.67
CA ASN A 8 -1.44 -15.15 6.35
C ASN A 8 -0.25 -15.23 5.40
N LEU A 9 0.58 -14.17 5.37
CA LEU A 9 1.77 -14.03 4.52
C LEU A 9 1.51 -14.22 3.03
N GLN A 10 0.28 -14.07 2.56
CA GLN A 10 -0.06 -14.21 1.14
C GLN A 10 -0.69 -12.98 0.55
N SER A 11 -1.75 -12.47 1.16
CA SER A 11 -2.48 -11.35 0.57
C SER A 11 -3.26 -10.57 1.62
N ALA A 12 -3.70 -9.39 1.24
CA ALA A 12 -4.58 -8.57 2.06
C ALA A 12 -5.29 -7.53 1.19
N MET A 13 -6.34 -6.94 1.73
CA MET A 13 -7.09 -5.86 1.10
C MET A 13 -7.10 -4.65 2.01
N GLY A 14 -6.51 -3.55 1.56
CA GLY A 14 -6.60 -2.26 2.24
C GLY A 14 -7.78 -1.45 1.73
N ILE A 15 -8.31 -0.61 2.59
CA ILE A 15 -9.39 0.31 2.25
C ILE A 15 -8.92 1.72 2.54
N LYS A 16 -8.98 2.59 1.55
CA LYS A 16 -8.65 4.01 1.68
C LYS A 16 -9.79 4.86 1.16
N ASN A 17 -10.43 5.59 2.05
CA ASN A 17 -11.45 6.57 1.66
C ASN A 17 -10.75 7.88 1.30
N VAL A 18 -10.90 8.32 0.07
CA VAL A 18 -10.25 9.55 -0.41
C VAL A 18 -11.15 10.73 -0.10
N THR A 19 -10.64 11.67 0.73
CA THR A 19 -11.43 12.82 1.16
C THR A 19 -10.77 14.12 0.73
N ILE A 20 -11.60 15.14 0.46
CA ILE A 20 -11.10 16.46 0.05
C ILE A 20 -10.25 17.12 1.13
N ASN A 21 -10.36 16.68 2.38
CA ASN A 21 -9.63 17.25 3.51
C ASN A 21 -8.16 16.83 3.56
N GLU A 22 -7.71 15.97 2.68
CA GLU A 22 -6.31 15.52 2.69
C GLU A 22 -5.41 16.64 2.17
N PRO A 23 -4.27 16.89 2.86
CA PRO A 23 -3.43 18.07 2.57
C PRO A 23 -2.91 18.16 1.15
N PHE A 24 -2.66 17.02 0.48
CA PHE A 24 -2.10 17.05 -0.86
C PHE A 24 -3.04 17.65 -1.90
N PHE A 25 -4.35 17.73 -1.64
CA PHE A 25 -5.29 18.31 -2.59
C PHE A 25 -5.18 19.83 -2.71
N GLN A 26 -4.52 20.49 -1.78
CA GLN A 26 -4.32 21.94 -1.86
C GLN A 26 -3.47 22.34 -3.07
N GLY A 27 -2.53 21.49 -3.45
CA GLY A 27 -1.63 21.78 -4.57
C GLY A 27 -1.80 20.83 -5.77
N HIS A 28 -2.53 19.75 -5.62
CA HIS A 28 -2.61 18.70 -6.65
C HIS A 28 -4.08 18.37 -6.98
N PHE A 29 -4.84 19.20 -7.65
CA PHE A 29 -4.49 20.54 -8.16
C PHE A 29 -5.56 21.50 -7.72
N PRO A 30 -5.27 22.80 -7.58
CA PRO A 30 -6.30 23.78 -7.22
C PRO A 30 -7.46 23.75 -8.21
N GLY A 31 -8.68 23.56 -7.73
CA GLY A 31 -9.88 23.47 -8.57
C GLY A 31 -10.08 22.17 -9.31
N ALA A 32 -9.10 21.25 -9.26
CA ALA A 32 -9.19 19.93 -9.90
C ALA A 32 -8.45 18.88 -9.06
N PRO A 33 -9.00 18.50 -7.90
CA PRO A 33 -8.27 17.62 -6.97
C PRO A 33 -8.13 16.21 -7.53
N VAL A 34 -6.89 15.74 -7.58
CA VAL A 34 -6.52 14.38 -8.01
C VAL A 34 -5.56 13.80 -7.00
N MET A 35 -5.80 12.61 -6.53
CA MET A 35 -4.87 11.95 -5.61
C MET A 35 -3.54 11.69 -6.34
N PRO A 36 -2.41 12.13 -5.80
CA PRO A 36 -1.12 11.87 -6.43
C PRO A 36 -0.88 10.37 -6.57
N GLY A 37 -0.42 9.93 -7.75
CA GLY A 37 -0.20 8.51 -8.00
C GLY A 37 0.78 7.89 -7.01
N VAL A 38 1.81 8.64 -6.61
CA VAL A 38 2.80 8.14 -5.65
C VAL A 38 2.18 7.82 -4.28
N THR A 39 1.12 8.53 -3.89
CA THR A 39 0.43 8.23 -2.62
C THR A 39 -0.43 6.98 -2.72
N ILE A 40 -0.89 6.61 -3.91
CA ILE A 40 -1.57 5.33 -4.13
C ILE A 40 -0.58 4.18 -3.93
N ILE A 41 0.64 4.31 -4.47
CA ILE A 41 1.68 3.31 -4.29
C ILE A 41 2.08 3.20 -2.82
N GLU A 42 2.19 4.33 -2.12
CA GLU A 42 2.45 4.34 -0.68
C GLU A 42 1.34 3.61 0.09
N ALA A 43 0.09 3.81 -0.28
CA ALA A 43 -1.04 3.15 0.38
C ALA A 43 -0.99 1.62 0.17
N LEU A 44 -0.62 1.18 -1.03
CA LEU A 44 -0.42 -0.25 -1.31
C LEU A 44 0.71 -0.82 -0.46
N ALA A 45 1.81 -0.09 -0.34
CA ALA A 45 2.94 -0.53 0.47
C ALA A 45 2.58 -0.63 1.95
N GLN A 46 1.81 0.33 2.46
CA GLN A 46 1.37 0.27 3.85
C GLN A 46 0.39 -0.87 4.10
N THR A 47 -0.46 -1.19 3.14
CA THR A 47 -1.34 -2.36 3.23
C THR A 47 -0.51 -3.63 3.35
N ALA A 48 0.52 -3.77 2.53
CA ALA A 48 1.44 -4.91 2.59
C ALA A 48 2.17 -4.96 3.93
N ALA A 49 2.58 -3.81 4.45
CA ALA A 49 3.26 -3.71 5.74
C ALA A 49 2.38 -4.20 6.89
N VAL A 50 1.12 -3.79 6.90
CA VAL A 50 0.16 -4.25 7.91
C VAL A 50 -0.05 -5.75 7.81
N MET A 51 -0.18 -6.27 6.60
CA MET A 51 -0.37 -7.70 6.36
C MET A 51 0.79 -8.51 6.94
N VAL A 52 2.02 -8.12 6.65
CA VAL A 52 3.20 -8.82 7.18
C VAL A 52 3.30 -8.64 8.69
N GLY A 53 3.09 -7.43 9.20
CA GLY A 53 3.16 -7.15 10.63
C GLY A 53 2.16 -7.97 11.44
N VAL A 54 0.94 -8.08 10.96
CA VAL A 54 -0.09 -8.90 11.61
C VAL A 54 0.22 -10.39 11.47
N SER A 55 0.58 -10.83 10.29
CA SER A 55 0.87 -12.24 10.01
C SER A 55 2.02 -12.78 10.86
N LEU A 56 3.03 -11.96 11.10
CA LEU A 56 4.22 -12.35 11.88
C LEU A 56 4.16 -11.90 13.33
N ASN A 57 3.03 -11.33 13.76
CA ASN A 57 2.85 -10.83 15.13
C ASN A 57 3.90 -9.78 15.52
N LEU A 58 4.14 -8.81 14.64
CA LEU A 58 5.15 -7.78 14.82
C LEU A 58 4.58 -6.39 15.12
N VAL A 59 3.29 -6.31 15.44
CA VAL A 59 2.58 -5.03 15.59
C VAL A 59 3.23 -4.12 16.64
N ASP A 60 3.75 -4.70 17.73
CA ASP A 60 4.37 -3.94 18.82
C ASP A 60 5.90 -3.91 18.75
N LYS A 61 6.49 -4.24 17.60
CA LYS A 61 7.93 -4.45 17.50
C LYS A 61 8.69 -3.33 16.80
N ASN A 62 8.07 -2.17 16.56
CA ASN A 62 8.71 -1.03 15.87
C ASN A 62 9.27 -1.42 14.49
N LEU A 63 8.49 -2.18 13.73
CA LEU A 63 8.87 -2.59 12.39
C LEU A 63 9.05 -1.37 11.49
N LEU A 64 10.19 -1.24 10.85
CA LEU A 64 10.48 -0.22 9.86
C LEU A 64 10.48 -0.83 8.47
N ILE A 65 9.90 -0.12 7.51
CA ILE A 65 9.73 -0.62 6.16
C ILE A 65 10.20 0.43 5.18
N TYR A 66 11.08 0.04 4.26
CA TYR A 66 11.64 0.92 3.25
C TYR A 66 11.45 0.33 1.86
N PHE A 67 11.12 1.17 0.89
CA PHE A 67 11.17 0.74 -0.51
C PHE A 67 12.60 0.48 -0.94
N MET A 68 12.82 -0.63 -1.65
CA MET A 68 14.04 -0.89 -2.40
C MET A 68 13.87 -0.64 -3.89
N GLY A 69 12.69 -0.89 -4.41
CA GLY A 69 12.43 -0.72 -5.81
C GLY A 69 10.94 -0.72 -6.12
N ILE A 70 10.58 -0.06 -7.20
CA ILE A 70 9.21 0.02 -7.71
C ILE A 70 9.29 -0.30 -9.19
N ASP A 71 8.58 -1.34 -9.60
CA ASP A 71 8.59 -1.83 -10.97
C ASP A 71 7.19 -1.92 -11.55
N LYS A 72 7.09 -1.86 -12.87
CA LYS A 72 5.83 -2.10 -13.60
C LYS A 72 4.69 -1.26 -13.06
N CYS A 73 4.99 -0.01 -12.72
CA CYS A 73 4.01 0.92 -12.16
C CYS A 73 3.22 1.58 -13.28
N LYS A 74 1.90 1.41 -13.23
CA LYS A 74 0.99 2.00 -14.21
C LYS A 74 -0.20 2.62 -13.51
N PHE A 75 -0.55 3.83 -13.94
CA PHE A 75 -1.73 4.55 -13.46
C PHE A 75 -2.76 4.54 -14.58
N ARG A 76 -3.96 4.02 -14.31
CA ARG A 76 -4.94 3.74 -15.35
C ARG A 76 -6.17 4.63 -15.28
N ARG A 77 -6.40 5.28 -14.14
CA ARG A 77 -7.47 6.28 -14.02
C ARG A 77 -7.15 7.23 -12.87
N LYS A 78 -7.76 8.41 -12.93
CA LYS A 78 -7.64 9.38 -11.83
C LYS A 78 -8.44 8.89 -10.62
N VAL A 79 -7.90 9.17 -9.44
CA VAL A 79 -8.57 8.95 -8.17
C VAL A 79 -8.85 10.33 -7.58
N VAL A 80 -10.09 10.57 -7.21
CA VAL A 80 -10.56 11.89 -6.78
C VAL A 80 -11.29 11.79 -5.45
N PRO A 81 -11.46 12.92 -4.73
CA PRO A 81 -12.23 12.89 -3.48
C PRO A 81 -13.62 12.28 -3.67
N GLY A 82 -14.02 11.43 -2.76
CA GLY A 82 -15.26 10.65 -2.84
C GLY A 82 -15.05 9.22 -3.31
N ASP A 83 -13.91 8.91 -3.92
CA ASP A 83 -13.59 7.54 -4.29
C ASP A 83 -13.16 6.75 -3.06
N THR A 84 -13.46 5.46 -3.05
CA THR A 84 -12.92 4.51 -2.09
C THR A 84 -11.98 3.58 -2.83
N LEU A 85 -10.71 3.57 -2.43
CA LEU A 85 -9.72 2.67 -2.99
C LEU A 85 -9.75 1.33 -2.27
N LYS A 86 -9.82 0.27 -3.04
CA LYS A 86 -9.53 -1.09 -2.58
C LYS A 86 -8.09 -1.42 -3.01
N LEU A 87 -7.27 -1.74 -2.03
CA LEU A 87 -5.82 -1.88 -2.21
C LEU A 87 -5.46 -3.35 -2.02
N ASN A 88 -5.46 -4.09 -3.12
CA ASN A 88 -5.16 -5.51 -3.10
C ASN A 88 -3.66 -5.71 -3.20
N VAL A 89 -3.08 -6.44 -2.24
CA VAL A 89 -1.65 -6.78 -2.24
C VAL A 89 -1.46 -8.27 -2.13
N ASN A 90 -0.47 -8.78 -2.85
CA ASN A 90 -0.10 -10.18 -2.84
C ASN A 90 1.41 -10.31 -2.69
N VAL A 91 1.86 -11.29 -1.89
CA VAL A 91 3.28 -11.58 -1.76
C VAL A 91 3.75 -12.34 -2.99
N LEU A 92 4.77 -11.81 -3.67
CA LEU A 92 5.45 -12.50 -4.77
C LEU A 92 6.66 -13.26 -4.26
N ARG A 93 7.37 -12.68 -3.27
CA ARG A 93 8.57 -13.27 -2.69
C ARG A 93 8.73 -12.78 -1.27
N GLY A 94 9.08 -13.67 -0.36
CA GLY A 94 9.33 -13.33 1.03
C GLY A 94 9.02 -14.52 1.92
N LYS A 95 9.63 -14.51 3.11
CA LYS A 95 9.42 -15.57 4.09
C LYS A 95 9.60 -15.03 5.50
N SER A 96 9.03 -15.73 6.46
CA SER A 96 9.22 -15.43 7.87
C SER A 96 10.71 -15.42 8.21
N GLY A 97 11.16 -14.37 8.89
CA GLY A 97 12.57 -14.18 9.23
C GLY A 97 13.40 -13.51 8.14
N GLY A 98 12.90 -13.42 6.92
CA GLY A 98 13.57 -12.70 5.85
C GLY A 98 13.30 -11.20 5.93
N LYS A 99 14.24 -10.40 5.42
CA LYS A 99 14.11 -8.93 5.44
C LYS A 99 13.60 -8.36 4.13
N VAL A 100 13.83 -9.03 3.01
CA VAL A 100 13.46 -8.52 1.68
C VAL A 100 12.20 -9.21 1.22
N TRP A 101 11.21 -8.39 0.84
CA TRP A 101 9.90 -8.84 0.40
C TRP A 101 9.53 -8.18 -0.90
N LYS A 102 8.94 -8.94 -1.81
CA LYS A 102 8.40 -8.43 -3.07
C LYS A 102 6.90 -8.67 -3.11
N PHE A 103 6.17 -7.63 -3.54
CA PHE A 103 4.71 -7.64 -3.60
C PHE A 103 4.22 -7.21 -4.97
N SER A 104 3.04 -7.69 -5.35
CA SER A 104 2.23 -7.05 -6.38
C SER A 104 1.10 -6.30 -5.70
N GLY A 105 0.75 -5.15 -6.24
CA GLY A 105 -0.35 -4.35 -5.72
C GLY A 105 -1.23 -3.84 -6.85
N THR A 106 -2.54 -3.86 -6.61
CA THR A 106 -3.53 -3.31 -7.52
C THR A 106 -4.53 -2.49 -6.73
N ALA A 107 -4.72 -1.24 -7.15
CA ALA A 107 -5.70 -0.34 -6.55
C ALA A 107 -6.92 -0.27 -7.45
N PHE A 108 -8.11 -0.44 -6.86
CA PHE A 108 -9.38 -0.41 -7.57
C PHE A 108 -10.26 0.72 -7.04
N VAL A 109 -11.01 1.34 -7.94
CA VAL A 109 -12.16 2.17 -7.59
C VAL A 109 -13.38 1.45 -8.16
N VAL A 110 -14.28 0.99 -7.29
CA VAL A 110 -15.36 0.06 -7.64
C VAL A 110 -14.73 -1.19 -8.29
N ASP A 111 -14.97 -1.44 -9.59
CA ASP A 111 -14.40 -2.59 -10.28
C ASP A 111 -13.32 -2.19 -11.30
N GLU A 112 -12.92 -0.93 -11.28
CA GLU A 112 -11.98 -0.39 -12.27
C GLU A 112 -10.59 -0.26 -11.67
N VAL A 113 -9.58 -0.78 -12.37
CA VAL A 113 -8.18 -0.65 -11.94
C VAL A 113 -7.75 0.81 -12.04
N ALA A 114 -7.34 1.39 -10.92
CA ALA A 114 -6.80 2.74 -10.88
C ALA A 114 -5.28 2.75 -11.01
N ALA A 115 -4.61 1.78 -10.40
CA ALA A 115 -3.15 1.66 -10.48
C ALA A 115 -2.73 0.22 -10.26
N GLU A 116 -1.58 -0.14 -10.81
CA GLU A 116 -0.97 -1.45 -10.57
C GLU A 116 0.55 -1.28 -10.50
N VAL A 117 1.19 -2.12 -9.69
CA VAL A 117 2.62 -1.97 -9.39
C VAL A 117 3.18 -3.28 -8.84
N GLU A 118 4.49 -3.47 -9.03
CA GLU A 118 5.27 -4.41 -8.23
C GLU A 118 6.28 -3.61 -7.43
N PHE A 119 6.46 -3.94 -6.17
CA PHE A 119 7.44 -3.23 -5.35
C PHE A 119 8.17 -4.19 -4.42
N THR A 120 9.41 -3.82 -4.13
CA THR A 120 10.28 -4.55 -3.21
C THR A 120 10.54 -3.68 -2.00
N ALA A 121 10.43 -4.25 -0.81
CA ALA A 121 10.63 -3.54 0.44
C ALA A 121 11.56 -4.31 1.37
N VAL A 122 12.31 -3.56 2.16
CA VAL A 122 13.10 -4.12 3.26
C VAL A 122 12.31 -3.91 4.55
N MET A 123 12.21 -4.95 5.34
CA MET A 123 11.59 -4.90 6.66
C MET A 123 12.67 -5.07 7.73
N ASP A 124 12.76 -4.12 8.62
CA ASP A 124 13.81 -4.06 9.62
C ASP A 124 13.21 -3.91 11.02
N LEU A 125 13.79 -4.63 11.97
CA LEU A 125 13.40 -4.59 13.38
C LEU A 125 14.60 -4.06 14.20
N PRO A 126 14.82 -2.74 14.22
CA PRO A 126 16.01 -2.19 14.87
C PRO A 126 16.02 -2.30 16.39
N SER A 127 14.91 -2.64 16.99
CA SER A 127 14.76 -2.67 18.44
C SER A 127 14.99 -4.02 19.08
N GLU A 128 15.54 -4.99 18.37
CA GLU A 128 15.86 -6.31 18.92
C GLU A 128 17.17 -6.33 19.71
N ILE A 129 17.57 -5.21 20.16
CA ILE A 129 18.78 -5.10 20.94
C ILE A 129 18.41 -5.14 22.42
#